data_c0f6b9f3d7e036cded61e24016a60002
#
_entry.id   c0f6b9f3d7e036cded61e24016a60002
#
_cell.length_a   1.000
_cell.length_b   1.000
_cell.length_c   1.000
_cell.angle_alpha   90.00
_cell.angle_beta   90.00
_cell.angle_gamma   90.00
#
_symmetry.space_group_name_H-M   'P 1'
#
loop_
_entity.id
_entity.type
_entity.pdbx_description
1 polymer ?
#
loop_
_entity_poly.entity_id
_entity_poly.type
_entity_poly.pdbx_seq_one_letter_code
_entity_poly.pdbx_strand_id
1 'polypeptide(L)'
;GSSYMITDSISFKPGEKYAIHFLINGKEYQSDFVEPQITPEIDEVNYQYKELEEVDIRVSTHNDDPDASRYYRWTYKEDWEIVSEYFAQYTWSYENGIQKLNQFSPENVHYCWASKTSNRILLSKSDNFSENKIKDHTILSLGAADSRFSYLYSISIQQQALDRKAYEYLENMRKNVEQTGGIFAPNQLK
;
A
#
# COMPACT_ATOMS: atom_id res chain seq x y z
N GLY A 1 -9.17 10.71 19.32
CA GLY A 1 -7.75 11.02 19.44
C GLY A 1 -7.41 12.21 18.57
N SER A 2 -6.45 13.03 19.00
CA SER A 2 -5.96 14.15 18.19
C SER A 2 -4.91 13.63 17.20
N SER A 3 -4.99 14.06 15.95
CA SER A 3 -3.98 13.80 14.93
C SER A 3 -3.22 15.09 14.62
N TYR A 4 -1.94 14.97 14.38
CA TYR A 4 -1.07 16.08 13.96
C TYR A 4 -0.65 15.82 12.52
N MET A 5 -0.74 16.85 11.68
CA MET A 5 -0.37 16.79 10.28
C MET A 5 0.58 17.94 9.96
N ILE A 6 1.66 17.62 9.26
CA ILE A 6 2.53 18.65 8.69
C ILE A 6 1.86 19.15 7.42
N THR A 7 1.54 20.44 7.38
CA THR A 7 0.84 21.08 6.26
C THR A 7 1.79 21.61 5.18
N ASP A 8 3.05 21.86 5.55
CA ASP A 8 4.05 22.39 4.64
C ASP A 8 4.84 21.27 3.95
N SER A 9 5.21 21.48 2.69
CA SER A 9 6.12 20.61 1.98
C SER A 9 7.51 20.70 2.59
N ILE A 10 8.02 19.59 3.14
CA ILE A 10 9.38 19.49 3.64
C ILE A 10 10.23 18.83 2.57
N SER A 11 11.28 19.51 2.12
CA SER A 11 12.30 18.91 1.26
C SER A 11 13.45 18.43 2.12
N PHE A 12 13.66 17.12 2.16
CA PHE A 12 14.79 16.52 2.85
C PHE A 12 16.05 16.59 1.99
N LYS A 13 17.17 16.96 2.59
CA LYS A 13 18.47 17.02 1.91
C LYS A 13 19.32 15.82 2.33
N PRO A 14 19.98 15.16 1.39
CA PRO A 14 20.95 14.11 1.71
C PRO A 14 22.05 14.63 2.63
N GLY A 15 22.45 13.79 3.61
CA GLY A 15 23.49 14.14 4.57
C GLY A 15 23.04 15.02 5.74
N GLU A 16 21.84 15.58 5.70
CA GLU A 16 21.25 16.30 6.83
C GLU A 16 20.45 15.35 7.74
N LYS A 17 20.44 15.64 9.05
CA LYS A 17 19.70 14.85 10.02
C LYS A 17 18.47 15.59 10.50
N TYR A 18 17.37 14.90 10.62
CA TYR A 18 16.06 15.44 10.98
C TYR A 18 15.50 14.71 12.20
N ALA A 19 14.79 15.47 13.04
CA ALA A 19 14.05 14.91 14.17
C ALA A 19 12.63 15.51 14.19
N ILE A 20 11.68 14.75 14.67
CA ILE A 20 10.33 15.24 14.94
C ILE A 20 10.32 15.74 16.38
N HIS A 21 9.83 16.97 16.56
CA HIS A 21 9.61 17.57 17.88
C HIS A 21 8.15 18.03 18.01
N PHE A 22 7.52 17.70 19.13
CA PHE A 22 6.14 18.10 19.39
C PHE A 22 5.88 18.27 20.89
N LEU A 23 4.86 19.08 21.21
CA LEU A 23 4.41 19.37 22.55
C LEU A 23 3.02 18.73 22.78
N ILE A 24 2.89 17.85 23.77
CA ILE A 24 1.60 17.27 24.16
C ILE A 24 1.37 17.54 25.63
N ASN A 25 0.27 18.22 25.96
CA ASN A 25 -0.12 18.54 27.35
C ASN A 25 1.03 19.19 28.16
N GLY A 26 1.78 20.10 27.54
CA GLY A 26 2.89 20.78 28.18
C GLY A 26 4.18 19.95 28.32
N LYS A 27 4.22 18.73 27.81
CA LYS A 27 5.43 17.89 27.78
C LYS A 27 6.02 17.91 26.37
N GLU A 28 7.31 18.09 26.30
CA GLU A 28 8.08 18.03 25.06
C GLU A 28 8.47 16.59 24.75
N TYR A 29 8.34 16.23 23.47
CA TYR A 29 8.76 14.94 22.91
C TYR A 29 9.60 15.22 21.67
N GLN A 30 10.74 14.56 21.57
CA GLN A 30 11.62 14.65 20.43
C GLN A 30 12.09 13.24 20.06
N SER A 31 12.06 12.96 18.75
CA SER A 31 12.65 11.72 18.23
C SER A 31 14.18 11.82 18.21
N ASP A 32 14.85 10.69 18.05
CA ASP A 32 16.24 10.68 17.61
C ASP A 32 16.39 11.41 16.28
N PHE A 33 17.59 11.96 16.04
CA PHE A 33 17.95 12.50 14.74
C PHE A 33 18.25 11.35 13.77
N VAL A 34 17.57 11.35 12.63
CA VAL A 34 17.73 10.36 11.56
C VAL A 34 18.12 11.03 10.25
N GLU A 35 18.92 10.35 9.46
CA GLU A 35 19.26 10.77 8.11
C GLU A 35 18.29 10.09 7.12
N PRO A 36 17.63 10.88 6.24
CA PRO A 36 16.74 10.32 5.23
C PRO A 36 17.51 9.42 4.27
N GLN A 37 16.97 8.24 4.03
CA GLN A 37 17.54 7.31 3.08
C GLN A 37 17.08 7.66 1.67
N ILE A 38 18.01 7.67 0.71
CA ILE A 38 17.69 7.84 -0.71
C ILE A 38 17.08 6.52 -1.19
N THR A 39 15.86 6.59 -1.70
CA THR A 39 15.16 5.43 -2.23
C THR A 39 15.50 5.28 -3.71
N PRO A 40 16.02 4.12 -4.15
CA PRO A 40 16.21 3.85 -5.58
C PRO A 40 14.87 3.73 -6.29
N GLU A 41 14.89 3.85 -7.60
CA GLU A 41 13.72 3.60 -8.44
C GLU A 41 13.37 2.10 -8.42
N ILE A 42 12.11 1.80 -8.71
CA ILE A 42 11.66 0.44 -8.98
C ILE A 42 12.09 0.13 -10.43
N ASP A 43 12.89 -0.91 -10.62
CA ASP A 43 13.35 -1.31 -11.96
C ASP A 43 12.22 -1.86 -12.81
N GLU A 44 11.38 -2.69 -12.17
CA GLU A 44 10.32 -3.40 -12.86
C GLU A 44 9.17 -3.72 -11.90
N VAL A 45 7.96 -3.54 -12.40
CA VAL A 45 6.75 -4.12 -11.84
C VAL A 45 6.23 -5.14 -12.84
N ASN A 46 6.16 -6.40 -12.46
CA ASN A 46 5.66 -7.47 -13.31
C ASN A 46 4.59 -8.30 -12.60
N TYR A 47 3.96 -9.20 -13.34
CA TYR A 47 3.06 -10.17 -12.77
C TYR A 47 3.42 -11.59 -13.21
N GLN A 48 3.17 -12.54 -12.35
CA GLN A 48 3.27 -13.95 -12.67
C GLN A 48 1.93 -14.64 -12.45
N TYR A 49 1.46 -15.30 -13.48
CA TYR A 49 0.27 -16.13 -13.43
C TYR A 49 0.66 -17.57 -13.06
N LYS A 50 0.10 -18.08 -11.99
CA LYS A 50 0.32 -19.44 -11.52
C LYS A 50 -0.91 -20.31 -11.85
N GLU A 51 -0.80 -21.09 -12.91
CA GLU A 51 -1.72 -22.19 -13.30
C GLU A 51 -3.19 -22.03 -12.89
N LEU A 52 -3.85 -20.95 -13.34
CA LEU A 52 -5.27 -20.66 -13.07
C LEU A 52 -5.65 -20.40 -11.59
N GLU A 53 -4.69 -20.41 -10.68
CA GLU A 53 -4.97 -20.25 -9.26
C GLU A 53 -4.71 -18.83 -8.75
N GLU A 54 -3.54 -18.27 -9.04
CA GLU A 54 -3.10 -17.00 -8.49
C GLU A 54 -2.41 -16.10 -9.54
N VAL A 55 -2.54 -14.80 -9.32
CA VAL A 55 -1.75 -13.76 -9.96
C VAL A 55 -0.88 -13.09 -8.89
N ASP A 56 0.43 -13.26 -8.99
CA ASP A 56 1.39 -12.54 -8.16
C ASP A 56 1.80 -11.25 -8.83
N ILE A 57 1.68 -10.13 -8.14
CA ILE A 57 2.27 -8.85 -8.55
C ILE A 57 3.59 -8.68 -7.83
N ARG A 58 4.66 -8.43 -8.58
CA ARG A 58 6.04 -8.45 -8.11
C ARG A 58 6.78 -7.19 -8.47
N VAL A 59 7.79 -6.86 -7.66
CA VAL A 59 8.71 -5.76 -7.92
C VAL A 59 10.15 -6.25 -7.92
N SER A 60 10.96 -5.61 -8.75
CA SER A 60 12.42 -5.72 -8.75
C SER A 60 13.02 -4.34 -8.56
N THR A 61 14.09 -4.26 -7.78
CA THR A 61 14.83 -3.02 -7.52
C THR A 61 16.29 -3.33 -7.25
N HIS A 62 17.18 -2.40 -7.60
CA HIS A 62 18.59 -2.46 -7.25
C HIS A 62 19.13 -1.09 -6.84
N ASN A 63 20.29 -1.07 -6.24
CA ASN A 63 21.06 0.15 -5.99
C ASN A 63 22.55 -0.16 -6.12
N ASP A 64 23.21 0.53 -7.01
CA ASP A 64 24.65 0.34 -7.28
C ASP A 64 25.55 1.07 -6.28
N ASP A 65 24.98 1.98 -5.46
CA ASP A 65 25.72 2.66 -4.40
C ASP A 65 25.99 1.68 -3.25
N PRO A 66 27.26 1.38 -2.94
CA PRO A 66 27.62 0.44 -1.87
C PRO A 66 27.20 0.93 -0.48
N ASP A 67 27.08 2.25 -0.29
CA ASP A 67 26.71 2.87 0.98
C ASP A 67 25.19 3.07 1.12
N ALA A 68 24.43 2.76 0.08
CA ALA A 68 22.97 2.87 0.11
C ALA A 68 22.33 1.84 1.06
N SER A 69 21.15 2.20 1.55
CA SER A 69 20.36 1.28 2.35
C SER A 69 20.04 -0.01 1.59
N ARG A 70 20.06 -1.12 2.33
CA ARG A 70 19.71 -2.47 1.86
C ARG A 70 18.37 -2.96 2.40
N TYR A 71 17.58 -2.07 3.01
CA TYR A 71 16.32 -2.35 3.67
C TYR A 71 15.19 -1.60 2.99
N TYR A 72 14.15 -2.30 2.58
CA TYR A 72 13.07 -1.73 1.78
C TYR A 72 11.71 -2.06 2.37
N ARG A 73 10.81 -1.11 2.20
CA ARG A 73 9.39 -1.22 2.48
C ARG A 73 8.60 -0.85 1.25
N TRP A 74 7.48 -1.55 1.03
CA TRP A 74 6.51 -1.19 0.00
C TRP A 74 5.14 -0.96 0.61
N THR A 75 4.43 -0.04 -0.03
CA THR A 75 3.00 0.17 0.14
C THR A 75 2.37 0.20 -1.24
N TYR A 76 1.09 -0.14 -1.34
CA TYR A 76 0.40 -0.05 -2.62
C TYR A 76 -1.04 0.42 -2.43
N LYS A 77 -1.59 0.99 -3.51
CA LYS A 77 -2.99 1.31 -3.68
C LYS A 77 -3.51 0.57 -4.91
N GLU A 78 -4.62 -0.10 -4.75
CA GLU A 78 -5.36 -0.76 -5.82
C GLU A 78 -6.56 0.11 -6.20
N ASP A 79 -6.86 0.18 -7.48
CA ASP A 79 -8.07 0.78 -8.03
C ASP A 79 -8.63 -0.19 -9.09
N TRP A 80 -9.92 -0.51 -9.04
CA TRP A 80 -10.54 -1.41 -10.02
C TRP A 80 -11.93 -0.97 -10.39
N GLU A 81 -12.33 -1.32 -11.60
CA GLU A 81 -13.65 -1.06 -12.13
C GLU A 81 -14.62 -2.18 -11.75
N ILE A 82 -15.79 -1.79 -11.31
CA ILE A 82 -16.92 -2.67 -11.05
C ILE A 82 -18.02 -2.30 -12.05
N VAL A 83 -18.44 -3.30 -12.84
CA VAL A 83 -19.55 -3.13 -13.77
C VAL A 83 -20.71 -3.98 -13.26
N SER A 84 -21.86 -3.33 -13.00
CA SER A 84 -23.05 -4.07 -12.59
C SER A 84 -23.65 -4.83 -13.79
N GLU A 85 -24.29 -5.97 -13.52
CA GLU A 85 -24.96 -6.75 -14.56
C GLU A 85 -26.13 -5.99 -15.21
N TYR A 86 -26.79 -5.13 -14.44
CA TYR A 86 -27.97 -4.39 -14.86
C TYR A 86 -27.79 -2.88 -14.72
N PHE A 87 -28.38 -2.14 -15.66
CA PHE A 87 -28.50 -0.69 -15.56
C PHE A 87 -29.60 -0.31 -14.56
N ALA A 88 -29.34 0.71 -13.73
CA ALA A 88 -30.39 1.29 -12.91
C ALA A 88 -31.45 1.97 -13.80
N GLN A 89 -32.70 1.56 -13.70
CA GLN A 89 -33.80 2.14 -14.47
C GLN A 89 -34.53 3.23 -13.72
N TYR A 90 -34.42 3.27 -12.39
CA TYR A 90 -35.11 4.19 -11.51
C TYR A 90 -34.18 4.66 -10.40
N THR A 91 -34.37 5.92 -10.00
CA THR A 91 -33.78 6.49 -8.77
C THR A 91 -34.88 6.94 -7.84
N TRP A 92 -34.56 7.17 -6.57
CA TRP A 92 -35.47 7.66 -5.56
C TRP A 92 -34.86 8.84 -4.80
N SER A 93 -35.65 9.87 -4.57
CA SER A 93 -35.29 10.97 -3.68
C SER A 93 -36.46 11.35 -2.78
N TYR A 94 -36.16 11.96 -1.63
CA TYR A 94 -37.22 12.46 -0.72
C TYR A 94 -38.11 13.53 -1.35
N GLU A 95 -37.54 14.34 -2.24
CA GLU A 95 -38.25 15.46 -2.83
C GLU A 95 -39.15 15.04 -4.00
N ASN A 96 -38.70 14.11 -4.83
CA ASN A 96 -39.31 13.79 -6.12
C ASN A 96 -39.83 12.33 -6.19
N GLY A 97 -39.68 11.54 -5.14
CA GLY A 97 -40.08 10.14 -5.14
C GLY A 97 -39.29 9.28 -6.14
N ILE A 98 -39.97 8.30 -6.76
CA ILE A 98 -39.36 7.40 -7.75
C ILE A 98 -39.36 8.10 -9.11
N GLN A 99 -38.20 8.24 -9.72
CA GLN A 99 -38.01 8.81 -11.05
C GLN A 99 -37.32 7.82 -11.97
N LYS A 100 -37.71 7.83 -13.26
CA LYS A 100 -37.03 7.01 -14.27
C LYS A 100 -35.70 7.62 -14.63
N LEU A 101 -34.64 6.80 -14.54
CA LEU A 101 -33.29 7.17 -14.96
C LEU A 101 -33.14 6.98 -16.48
N ASN A 102 -32.41 7.89 -17.10
CA ASN A 102 -31.86 7.68 -18.41
C ASN A 102 -30.59 6.82 -18.26
N GLN A 103 -30.38 5.90 -19.17
CA GLN A 103 -29.19 5.01 -19.17
C GLN A 103 -27.86 5.80 -19.26
N PHE A 104 -27.86 7.02 -19.78
CA PHE A 104 -26.72 7.92 -19.88
C PHE A 104 -26.67 8.95 -18.73
N SER A 105 -27.54 8.85 -17.74
CA SER A 105 -27.51 9.74 -16.58
C SER A 105 -26.25 9.55 -15.78
N PRO A 106 -25.59 10.63 -15.30
CA PRO A 106 -24.47 10.54 -14.34
C PRO A 106 -24.84 9.81 -13.04
N GLU A 107 -26.13 9.73 -12.71
CA GLU A 107 -26.66 9.02 -11.55
C GLU A 107 -26.76 7.51 -11.78
N ASN A 108 -26.52 7.04 -13.00
CA ASN A 108 -26.53 5.62 -13.31
C ASN A 108 -25.23 4.98 -12.84
N VAL A 109 -25.30 4.20 -11.76
CA VAL A 109 -24.16 3.53 -11.09
C VAL A 109 -23.78 2.20 -11.75
N HIS A 110 -24.03 2.03 -13.06
CA HIS A 110 -23.65 0.82 -13.79
C HIS A 110 -22.13 0.61 -13.79
N TYR A 111 -21.35 1.70 -13.89
CA TYR A 111 -19.90 1.70 -13.79
C TYR A 111 -19.47 2.37 -12.49
N CYS A 112 -18.74 1.67 -11.68
CA CYS A 112 -18.23 2.15 -10.40
C CYS A 112 -16.73 1.85 -10.28
N TRP A 113 -16.04 2.64 -9.48
CA TRP A 113 -14.65 2.39 -9.11
C TRP A 113 -14.55 2.12 -7.63
N ALA A 114 -13.77 1.13 -7.28
CA ALA A 114 -13.39 0.87 -5.90
C ALA A 114 -11.87 1.01 -5.73
N SER A 115 -11.47 1.42 -4.54
CA SER A 115 -10.07 1.62 -4.19
C SER A 115 -9.76 0.94 -2.87
N LYS A 116 -8.54 0.42 -2.75
CA LYS A 116 -8.04 -0.16 -1.51
C LYS A 116 -6.56 0.16 -1.35
N THR A 117 -6.19 0.65 -0.16
CA THR A 117 -4.79 0.85 0.20
C THR A 117 -4.29 -0.34 1.02
N SER A 118 -3.04 -0.73 0.82
CA SER A 118 -2.41 -1.80 1.59
C SER A 118 -2.36 -1.46 3.07
N ASN A 119 -2.76 -2.40 3.91
CA ASN A 119 -2.61 -2.35 5.36
C ASN A 119 -1.57 -3.34 5.88
N ARG A 120 -0.87 -4.04 4.98
CA ARG A 120 0.18 -5.02 5.32
C ARG A 120 1.54 -4.33 5.40
N ILE A 121 2.38 -4.81 6.30
CA ILE A 121 3.77 -4.39 6.39
C ILE A 121 4.58 -5.26 5.44
N LEU A 122 4.89 -4.73 4.25
CA LEU A 122 5.67 -5.40 3.23
C LEU A 122 7.13 -4.96 3.32
N LEU A 123 8.00 -5.88 3.67
CA LEU A 123 9.42 -5.63 3.91
C LEU A 123 10.27 -6.66 3.19
N SER A 124 11.39 -6.21 2.66
CA SER A 124 12.48 -7.09 2.22
C SER A 124 13.82 -6.42 2.43
N LYS A 125 14.89 -7.21 2.37
CA LYS A 125 16.26 -6.75 2.54
C LYS A 125 17.23 -7.52 1.67
N SER A 126 18.31 -6.88 1.30
CA SER A 126 19.41 -7.43 0.50
C SER A 126 20.74 -7.51 1.28
N ASP A 127 20.71 -7.36 2.61
CA ASP A 127 21.91 -7.31 3.48
C ASP A 127 22.70 -8.62 3.49
N ASN A 128 22.09 -9.74 3.14
CA ASN A 128 22.75 -11.05 3.05
C ASN A 128 23.30 -11.36 1.64
N PHE A 129 23.12 -10.45 0.67
CA PHE A 129 23.59 -10.65 -0.70
C PHE A 129 24.82 -9.76 -0.98
N SER A 130 25.66 -10.18 -1.94
CA SER A 130 26.78 -9.38 -2.39
C SER A 130 26.33 -8.09 -3.07
N GLU A 131 25.23 -8.17 -3.84
CA GLU A 131 24.62 -7.04 -4.53
C GLU A 131 23.43 -6.50 -3.75
N ASN A 132 23.24 -5.19 -3.81
CA ASN A 132 22.04 -4.55 -3.28
C ASN A 132 20.89 -4.66 -4.31
N LYS A 133 20.35 -5.87 -4.44
CA LYS A 133 19.33 -6.21 -5.42
C LYS A 133 18.24 -7.08 -4.81
N ILE A 134 17.03 -6.72 -5.11
CA ILE A 134 15.83 -7.51 -4.79
C ILE A 134 15.15 -7.83 -6.12
N LYS A 135 14.95 -9.11 -6.40
CA LYS A 135 14.36 -9.57 -7.64
C LYS A 135 13.05 -10.30 -7.36
N ASP A 136 12.04 -9.98 -8.17
CA ASP A 136 10.74 -10.65 -8.19
C ASP A 136 10.07 -10.78 -6.79
N HIS A 137 10.20 -9.72 -5.96
CA HIS A 137 9.57 -9.70 -4.63
C HIS A 137 8.06 -9.56 -4.77
N THR A 138 7.32 -10.53 -4.23
CA THR A 138 5.85 -10.53 -4.30
C THR A 138 5.27 -9.47 -3.36
N ILE A 139 4.56 -8.51 -3.94
CA ILE A 139 3.85 -7.43 -3.24
C ILE A 139 2.43 -7.87 -2.88
N LEU A 140 1.76 -8.54 -3.82
CA LEU A 140 0.37 -8.94 -3.70
C LEU A 140 0.12 -10.23 -4.48
N SER A 141 -0.59 -11.17 -3.86
CA SER A 141 -1.13 -12.36 -4.53
C SER A 141 -2.64 -12.30 -4.48
N LEU A 142 -3.28 -12.49 -5.61
CA LEU A 142 -4.72 -12.51 -5.79
C LEU A 142 -5.12 -13.79 -6.51
N GLY A 143 -6.26 -14.37 -6.12
CA GLY A 143 -6.83 -15.47 -6.89
C GLY A 143 -7.09 -15.05 -8.34
N ALA A 144 -6.84 -15.95 -9.31
CA ALA A 144 -7.04 -15.65 -10.74
C ALA A 144 -8.51 -15.31 -11.08
N ALA A 145 -9.45 -15.81 -10.28
CA ALA A 145 -10.88 -15.53 -10.40
C ALA A 145 -11.33 -14.34 -9.50
N ASP A 146 -10.42 -13.56 -8.94
CA ASP A 146 -10.78 -12.41 -8.11
C ASP A 146 -11.55 -11.39 -8.96
N SER A 147 -12.68 -10.91 -8.43
CA SER A 147 -13.57 -9.99 -9.13
C SER A 147 -12.91 -8.66 -9.51
N ARG A 148 -11.81 -8.28 -8.86
CA ARG A 148 -11.01 -7.11 -9.22
C ARG A 148 -10.40 -7.18 -10.62
N PHE A 149 -10.20 -8.39 -11.15
CA PHE A 149 -9.69 -8.61 -12.52
C PHE A 149 -10.76 -8.70 -13.59
N SER A 150 -12.06 -8.55 -13.23
CA SER A 150 -13.16 -8.72 -14.18
C SER A 150 -13.16 -7.70 -15.30
N TYR A 151 -12.66 -6.49 -15.05
CA TYR A 151 -12.61 -5.38 -16.02
C TYR A 151 -11.24 -4.69 -15.96
N LEU A 152 -11.20 -3.46 -15.49
CA LEU A 152 -9.95 -2.70 -15.36
C LEU A 152 -9.41 -2.80 -13.93
N TYR A 153 -8.14 -3.10 -13.81
CA TYR A 153 -7.40 -3.15 -12.56
C TYR A 153 -6.12 -2.34 -12.68
N SER A 154 -5.85 -1.53 -11.68
CA SER A 154 -4.63 -0.75 -11.55
C SER A 154 -4.05 -0.90 -10.16
N ILE A 155 -2.73 -0.94 -10.07
CA ILE A 155 -2.00 -0.92 -8.81
C ILE A 155 -0.89 0.13 -8.88
N SER A 156 -0.85 0.99 -7.88
CA SER A 156 0.22 1.97 -7.68
C SER A 156 1.07 1.51 -6.51
N ILE A 157 2.36 1.27 -6.75
CA ILE A 157 3.31 0.77 -5.74
C ILE A 157 4.28 1.88 -5.38
N GLN A 158 4.47 2.10 -4.09
CA GLN A 158 5.46 3.02 -3.54
C GLN A 158 6.54 2.23 -2.80
N GLN A 159 7.79 2.56 -3.09
CA GLN A 159 8.98 2.00 -2.45
C GLN A 159 9.61 3.03 -1.52
N GLN A 160 10.11 2.57 -0.38
CA GLN A 160 10.84 3.37 0.58
C GLN A 160 12.09 2.60 1.04
N ALA A 161 13.25 3.23 0.94
CA ALA A 161 14.46 2.74 1.61
C ALA A 161 14.37 3.14 3.10
N LEU A 162 14.76 2.21 3.97
CA LEU A 162 14.72 2.37 5.42
C LEU A 162 16.14 2.27 5.98
N ASP A 163 16.40 2.91 7.10
CA ASP A 163 17.55 2.52 7.91
C ASP A 163 17.29 1.16 8.59
N ARG A 164 18.35 0.55 9.11
CA ARG A 164 18.27 -0.75 9.77
C ARG A 164 17.33 -0.74 10.98
N LYS A 165 17.35 0.32 11.79
CA LYS A 165 16.52 0.42 13.00
C LYS A 165 15.03 0.50 12.64
N ALA A 166 14.68 1.30 11.63
CA ALA A 166 13.31 1.39 11.14
C ALA A 166 12.82 0.06 10.57
N TYR A 167 13.67 -0.65 9.82
CA TYR A 167 13.36 -1.98 9.31
C TYR A 167 13.08 -2.98 10.44
N GLU A 168 14.00 -3.09 11.42
CA GLU A 168 13.86 -3.98 12.57
C GLU A 168 12.59 -3.68 13.39
N TYR A 169 12.29 -2.40 13.58
CA TYR A 169 11.05 -1.97 14.24
C TYR A 169 9.79 -2.45 13.50
N LEU A 170 9.72 -2.20 12.19
CA LEU A 170 8.59 -2.62 11.37
C LEU A 170 8.49 -4.15 11.25
N GLU A 171 9.62 -4.86 11.21
CA GLU A 171 9.64 -6.32 11.22
C GLU A 171 9.09 -6.89 12.54
N ASN A 172 9.43 -6.29 13.67
CA ASN A 172 8.87 -6.66 14.97
C ASN A 172 7.38 -6.37 15.04
N MET A 173 6.93 -5.21 14.52
CA MET A 173 5.49 -4.91 14.42
C MET A 173 4.77 -5.96 13.57
N ARG A 174 5.31 -6.32 12.41
CA ARG A 174 4.74 -7.35 11.53
C ARG A 174 4.58 -8.67 12.27
N LYS A 175 5.64 -9.15 12.94
CA LYS A 175 5.60 -10.39 13.74
C LYS A 175 4.52 -10.33 14.84
N ASN A 176 4.40 -9.21 15.55
CA ASN A 176 3.41 -9.06 16.60
C ASN A 176 1.97 -9.08 16.05
N VAL A 177 1.73 -8.41 14.91
CA VAL A 177 0.41 -8.39 14.26
C VAL A 177 0.04 -9.79 13.74
N GLU A 178 0.98 -10.50 13.12
CA GLU A 178 0.76 -11.86 12.63
C GLU A 178 0.50 -12.85 13.78
N GLN A 179 1.20 -12.74 14.90
CA GLN A 179 0.97 -13.57 16.08
C GLN A 179 -0.36 -13.25 16.77
N THR A 180 -0.70 -11.98 16.90
CA THR A 180 -1.95 -11.55 17.57
C THR A 180 -3.18 -11.80 16.69
N GLY A 181 -3.05 -11.71 15.37
CA GLY A 181 -4.10 -12.02 14.41
C GLY A 181 -4.59 -13.47 14.50
N GLY A 182 -3.72 -14.40 14.91
CA GLY A 182 -4.07 -15.80 15.15
C GLY A 182 -4.97 -16.03 16.38
N ILE A 183 -4.96 -15.10 17.35
CA ILE A 183 -5.74 -15.22 18.60
C ILE A 183 -7.15 -14.60 18.43
N PHE A 184 -7.29 -13.60 17.56
CA PHE A 184 -8.54 -12.85 17.33
C PHE A 184 -9.14 -13.04 15.93
N ALA A 185 -8.54 -13.89 15.09
CA ALA A 185 -9.14 -14.23 13.82
C ALA A 185 -10.50 -14.90 14.07
N PRO A 186 -11.62 -14.41 13.47
CA PRO A 186 -12.89 -15.10 13.58
C PRO A 186 -12.69 -16.53 13.07
N ASN A 187 -13.04 -17.52 13.88
CA ASN A 187 -13.02 -18.92 13.51
C ASN A 187 -13.75 -19.07 12.18
N GLN A 188 -13.01 -19.38 11.12
CA GLN A 188 -13.63 -19.86 9.90
C GLN A 188 -14.23 -21.23 10.25
N LEU A 189 -15.50 -21.21 10.60
CA LEU A 189 -16.30 -22.44 10.68
C LEU A 189 -16.24 -23.09 9.29
N LYS A 190 -15.69 -24.31 9.25
CA LYS A 190 -15.71 -25.20 8.11
C LYS A 190 -17.14 -25.58 7.73
#